data_1f61d2efe5c664f6b9cdcd32e5b88fc0
#
_entry.id   1f61d2efe5c664f6b9cdcd32e5b88fc0
#
_cell.length_a   1.000
_cell.length_b   1.000
_cell.length_c   1.000
_cell.angle_alpha   90.00
_cell.angle_beta   90.00
_cell.angle_gamma   90.00
#
_symmetry.space_group_name_H-M   'P 1'
#
loop_
_entity.id
_entity.type
_entity.pdbx_description
1 polymer ?
#
loop_
_entity_poly.entity_id
_entity_poly.type
_entity_poly.pdbx_seq_one_letter_code
_entity_poly.pdbx_strand_id
1 'polypeptide(L)'
;YSEQHFGDYCIPTDTIVYLTQKMPVYGRKLKNTAGVERNIGLFTQYQRKGYKADYSISNVYQKTGFFPGAHGVPDASRVEDDGDSRNIELPYSKVNHLKVTTHQQYAWERLILSGDLGFQNNHREEWSAFHTHYGSQPAPEKDPDKELAFDLNTYSASVKARFIGSSSWEHTLGWDGQHQQNDISGYSFLLPEYHRSTTGLLWLTTYKPNNILSVSGGVRYDYGYIGISSHEDVYLADYLRKQGYGEEQIDLYKWNSHSVREHFGDYSFSLGLVWTPSVQHMMKVNIGRSFRLPGANELAANGVHHGTFRHEQGDASLKSEQGWQMDASYNLRYHGLSVSVSPFVSWFSNYIFLRPTGEWSVLPHSGQIYRYTGAEALFALIVPGIKKLLQLHGIAAGELHSEETVRENHMILLEPCAHFAKSLAGIVEY
;
A
#
# COMPACT_ATOMS: atom_id res chain seq x y z
N TYR A 1 -7.44 -25.04 5.49
CA TYR A 1 -6.92 -25.11 4.14
C TYR A 1 -7.96 -24.70 3.12
N SER A 2 -7.56 -23.88 2.17
CA SER A 2 -8.35 -23.57 0.98
C SER A 2 -7.45 -23.64 -0.27
N GLU A 3 -8.03 -24.08 -1.37
CA GLU A 3 -7.41 -24.07 -2.69
C GLU A 3 -8.42 -23.59 -3.72
N GLN A 4 -7.99 -22.65 -4.57
CA GLN A 4 -8.80 -22.04 -5.61
C GLN A 4 -8.03 -22.06 -6.92
N HIS A 5 -8.73 -22.37 -8.02
CA HIS A 5 -8.20 -22.34 -9.38
C HIS A 5 -9.11 -21.44 -10.21
N PHE A 6 -8.53 -20.44 -10.82
CA PHE A 6 -9.20 -19.51 -11.72
C PHE A 6 -8.76 -19.81 -13.14
N GLY A 7 -9.69 -19.80 -14.06
CA GLY A 7 -9.39 -19.85 -15.49
C GLY A 7 -9.10 -18.47 -16.06
N ASP A 8 -8.71 -18.44 -17.33
CA ASP A 8 -8.44 -17.22 -18.05
C ASP A 8 -9.62 -16.26 -18.05
N TYR A 9 -9.33 -14.96 -17.93
CA TYR A 9 -10.34 -13.91 -17.92
C TYR A 9 -11.05 -13.81 -19.27
N CYS A 10 -12.39 -13.76 -19.22
CA CYS A 10 -13.22 -13.46 -20.38
C CYS A 10 -13.51 -11.95 -20.43
N ILE A 11 -13.32 -11.34 -21.59
CA ILE A 11 -13.59 -9.92 -21.84
C ILE A 11 -14.64 -9.77 -22.95
N PRO A 12 -15.37 -8.63 -23.04
CA PRO A 12 -16.44 -8.45 -24.01
C PRO A 12 -15.95 -8.23 -25.45
N THR A 13 -14.65 -7.99 -25.66
CA THR A 13 -14.03 -7.65 -26.95
C THR A 13 -13.11 -8.77 -27.44
N ASP A 14 -12.88 -8.85 -28.74
CA ASP A 14 -11.92 -9.74 -29.36
C ASP A 14 -10.57 -9.06 -29.67
N THR A 15 -10.40 -7.82 -29.24
CA THR A 15 -9.19 -7.02 -29.44
C THR A 15 -9.01 -6.07 -28.31
N ILE A 16 -7.76 -5.93 -27.81
CA ILE A 16 -7.35 -4.87 -26.89
C ILE A 16 -6.29 -4.00 -27.56
N VAL A 17 -6.13 -2.76 -27.09
CA VAL A 17 -5.06 -1.87 -27.52
C VAL A 17 -4.10 -1.68 -26.35
N TYR A 18 -2.84 -2.02 -26.58
CA TYR A 18 -1.77 -1.83 -25.61
C TYR A 18 -0.54 -1.21 -26.29
N LEU A 19 -0.02 -0.13 -25.76
CA LEU A 19 1.10 0.64 -26.34
C LEU A 19 0.87 0.96 -27.83
N THR A 20 -0.33 1.41 -28.19
CA THR A 20 -0.77 1.72 -29.55
C THR A 20 -0.89 0.51 -30.50
N GLN A 21 -0.53 -0.68 -30.05
CA GLN A 21 -0.66 -1.93 -30.82
C GLN A 21 -2.00 -2.61 -30.53
N LYS A 22 -2.63 -3.11 -31.58
CA LYS A 22 -3.84 -3.94 -31.46
C LYS A 22 -3.43 -5.39 -31.26
N MET A 23 -3.84 -5.94 -30.10
CA MET A 23 -3.61 -7.34 -29.77
C MET A 23 -4.90 -8.13 -29.87
N PRO A 24 -4.92 -9.23 -30.66
CA PRO A 24 -6.08 -10.08 -30.74
C PRO A 24 -6.32 -10.82 -29.44
N VAL A 25 -7.61 -11.05 -29.12
CA VAL A 25 -8.04 -11.86 -27.97
C VAL A 25 -8.93 -12.99 -28.51
N TYR A 26 -8.34 -14.14 -28.68
CA TYR A 26 -8.99 -15.31 -29.25
C TYR A 26 -10.09 -15.83 -28.33
N GLY A 27 -11.28 -16.06 -28.87
CA GLY A 27 -12.42 -16.53 -28.09
C GLY A 27 -12.85 -15.59 -26.94
N ARG A 28 -12.43 -14.31 -26.98
CA ARG A 28 -12.63 -13.34 -25.89
C ARG A 28 -12.03 -13.76 -24.55
N LYS A 29 -11.00 -14.59 -24.58
CA LYS A 29 -10.24 -15.01 -23.41
C LYS A 29 -8.85 -14.40 -23.45
N LEU A 30 -8.44 -13.78 -22.35
CA LEU A 30 -7.07 -13.32 -22.18
C LEU A 30 -6.21 -14.52 -21.78
N LYS A 31 -5.58 -15.17 -22.76
CA LYS A 31 -4.69 -16.31 -22.53
C LYS A 31 -3.68 -16.02 -21.42
N ASN A 32 -3.37 -17.05 -20.62
CA ASN A 32 -2.38 -16.99 -19.56
C ASN A 32 -2.75 -16.00 -18.43
N THR A 33 -4.04 -15.79 -18.14
CA THR A 33 -4.47 -15.01 -16.99
C THR A 33 -5.07 -15.89 -15.88
N ALA A 34 -4.92 -17.19 -16.00
CA ALA A 34 -5.29 -18.16 -15.00
C ALA A 34 -4.53 -17.96 -13.70
N GLY A 35 -5.10 -18.44 -12.60
CA GLY A 35 -4.49 -18.32 -11.27
C GLY A 35 -4.75 -19.55 -10.41
N VAL A 36 -3.80 -19.80 -9.52
CA VAL A 36 -3.90 -20.80 -8.43
C VAL A 36 -3.59 -20.11 -7.12
N GLU A 37 -4.43 -20.33 -6.14
CA GLU A 37 -4.23 -19.85 -4.77
C GLU A 37 -4.37 -21.03 -3.80
N ARG A 38 -3.43 -21.16 -2.87
CA ARG A 38 -3.43 -22.17 -1.80
C ARG A 38 -3.15 -21.51 -0.48
N ASN A 39 -4.08 -21.67 0.45
CA ASN A 39 -3.99 -21.06 1.77
C ASN A 39 -4.05 -22.15 2.84
N ILE A 40 -3.13 -22.08 3.78
CA ILE A 40 -3.18 -22.88 4.99
C ILE A 40 -3.06 -21.99 6.20
N GLY A 41 -3.87 -22.24 7.21
CA GLY A 41 -3.81 -21.51 8.47
C GLY A 41 -4.10 -22.43 9.65
N LEU A 42 -3.36 -22.21 10.72
CA LEU A 42 -3.58 -22.83 12.01
C LEU A 42 -3.66 -21.71 13.06
N PHE A 43 -4.72 -21.76 13.85
CA PHE A 43 -4.90 -20.88 14.98
C PHE A 43 -5.13 -21.72 16.23
N THR A 44 -4.47 -21.36 17.33
CA THR A 44 -4.73 -21.96 18.64
C THR A 44 -4.76 -20.89 19.71
N GLN A 45 -5.62 -21.10 20.70
CA GLN A 45 -5.81 -20.18 21.82
C GLN A 45 -5.75 -20.98 23.13
N TYR A 46 -5.03 -20.41 24.10
CA TYR A 46 -5.02 -20.88 25.47
C TYR A 46 -5.52 -19.76 26.39
N GLN A 47 -6.45 -20.10 27.31
CA GLN A 47 -6.96 -19.15 28.28
C GLN A 47 -7.09 -19.77 29.65
N ARG A 48 -6.53 -19.12 30.66
CA ARG A 48 -6.63 -19.56 32.07
C ARG A 48 -6.43 -18.39 33.02
N LYS A 49 -7.38 -18.18 33.98
CA LYS A 49 -7.24 -17.25 35.12
C LYS A 49 -6.63 -15.89 34.79
N GLY A 50 -7.21 -15.15 33.85
CA GLY A 50 -6.70 -13.84 33.44
C GLY A 50 -5.59 -13.87 32.40
N TYR A 51 -4.96 -15.01 32.14
CA TYR A 51 -4.00 -15.17 31.05
C TYR A 51 -4.66 -15.68 29.77
N LYS A 52 -4.32 -15.05 28.64
CA LYS A 52 -4.73 -15.45 27.30
C LYS A 52 -3.51 -15.47 26.38
N ALA A 53 -3.37 -16.54 25.61
CA ALA A 53 -2.34 -16.68 24.59
C ALA A 53 -2.95 -17.15 23.27
N ASP A 54 -2.71 -16.39 22.21
CA ASP A 54 -3.12 -16.73 20.85
C ASP A 54 -1.86 -16.99 20.01
N TYR A 55 -1.89 -18.05 19.22
CA TYR A 55 -0.85 -18.39 18.27
C TYR A 55 -1.46 -18.61 16.89
N SER A 56 -0.86 -18.02 15.89
CA SER A 56 -1.32 -18.16 14.51
C SER A 56 -0.13 -18.40 13.59
N ILE A 57 -0.27 -19.38 12.72
CA ILE A 57 0.61 -19.59 11.58
C ILE A 57 -0.25 -19.70 10.32
N SER A 58 0.12 -18.96 9.28
CA SER A 58 -0.56 -19.02 7.99
C SER A 58 0.42 -18.91 6.85
N ASN A 59 0.12 -19.58 5.76
CA ASN A 59 0.86 -19.44 4.51
C ASN A 59 -0.13 -19.26 3.37
N VAL A 60 0.12 -18.25 2.55
CA VAL A 60 -0.61 -17.96 1.30
C VAL A 60 0.35 -18.16 0.16
N TYR A 61 0.01 -19.08 -0.73
CA TYR A 61 0.70 -19.28 -1.98
C TYR A 61 -0.22 -18.87 -3.13
N GLN A 62 0.30 -18.05 -4.05
CA GLN A 62 -0.40 -17.62 -5.24
C GLN A 62 0.52 -17.72 -6.46
N LYS A 63 0.01 -18.25 -7.57
CA LYS A 63 0.63 -18.15 -8.89
C LYS A 63 -0.41 -17.62 -9.87
N THR A 64 -0.08 -16.55 -10.59
CA THR A 64 -1.01 -15.89 -11.54
C THR A 64 -0.26 -15.56 -12.81
N GLY A 65 -0.78 -16.00 -13.93
CA GLY A 65 -0.25 -15.65 -15.24
C GLY A 65 -0.62 -14.22 -15.65
N PHE A 66 0.13 -13.68 -16.58
CA PHE A 66 -0.12 -12.38 -17.21
C PHE A 66 -0.37 -12.57 -18.71
N PHE A 67 -1.30 -11.80 -19.26
CA PHE A 67 -1.58 -11.82 -20.69
C PHE A 67 -0.35 -11.33 -21.48
N PRO A 68 0.29 -12.16 -22.33
CA PRO A 68 1.53 -11.78 -23.01
C PRO A 68 1.35 -10.63 -24.00
N GLY A 69 0.12 -10.38 -24.44
CA GLY A 69 -0.20 -9.26 -25.33
C GLY A 69 -0.23 -7.89 -24.65
N ALA A 70 -0.15 -7.82 -23.30
CA ALA A 70 -0.22 -6.58 -22.54
C ALA A 70 0.66 -6.62 -21.28
N HIS A 71 1.77 -7.33 -21.33
CA HIS A 71 2.78 -7.37 -20.27
C HIS A 71 4.15 -7.01 -20.85
N GLY A 72 4.77 -5.95 -20.35
CA GLY A 72 6.02 -5.44 -20.87
C GLY A 72 5.92 -5.09 -22.37
N VAL A 73 6.77 -5.69 -23.21
CA VAL A 73 6.69 -5.56 -24.67
C VAL A 73 5.63 -6.54 -25.18
N PRO A 74 4.58 -6.07 -25.92
CA PRO A 74 3.52 -6.92 -26.41
C PRO A 74 4.05 -8.03 -27.35
N ASP A 75 3.64 -9.27 -27.10
CA ASP A 75 4.00 -10.41 -27.95
C ASP A 75 2.75 -11.05 -28.56
N ALA A 76 2.47 -10.68 -29.80
CA ALA A 76 1.31 -11.20 -30.55
C ALA A 76 1.45 -12.70 -30.92
N SER A 77 2.67 -13.25 -30.94
CA SER A 77 2.90 -14.66 -31.25
C SER A 77 2.47 -15.62 -30.13
N ARG A 78 2.25 -15.08 -28.95
CA ARG A 78 1.98 -15.86 -27.73
C ARG A 78 0.55 -15.70 -27.20
N VAL A 79 -0.34 -15.04 -27.95
CA VAL A 79 -1.73 -14.77 -27.50
C VAL A 79 -2.75 -15.77 -28.01
N GLU A 80 -2.37 -16.73 -28.89
CA GLU A 80 -3.28 -17.77 -29.36
C GLU A 80 -3.76 -18.66 -28.20
N ASP A 81 -5.06 -18.99 -28.21
CA ASP A 81 -5.66 -19.91 -27.24
C ASP A 81 -5.05 -21.32 -27.45
N ASP A 82 -4.50 -21.90 -26.41
CA ASP A 82 -3.94 -23.27 -26.41
C ASP A 82 -4.99 -24.35 -26.06
N GLY A 83 -6.26 -23.92 -25.85
CA GLY A 83 -7.35 -24.81 -25.46
C GLY A 83 -7.40 -25.17 -23.98
N ASP A 84 -6.43 -24.76 -23.16
CA ASP A 84 -6.41 -24.94 -21.71
C ASP A 84 -6.51 -23.59 -20.98
N SER A 85 -7.70 -23.24 -20.58
CA SER A 85 -7.94 -21.99 -19.87
C SER A 85 -7.38 -21.95 -18.42
N ARG A 86 -6.68 -22.95 -17.98
CA ARG A 86 -6.05 -23.03 -16.65
C ARG A 86 -4.55 -23.18 -16.69
N ASN A 87 -3.98 -23.24 -17.88
CA ASN A 87 -2.54 -23.28 -18.05
C ASN A 87 -1.92 -21.93 -17.63
N ILE A 88 -0.77 -21.98 -16.93
CA ILE A 88 -0.02 -20.80 -16.51
C ILE A 88 1.41 -20.95 -17.00
N GLU A 89 1.68 -20.28 -18.11
CA GLU A 89 2.98 -20.19 -18.76
C GLU A 89 3.67 -18.84 -18.43
N LEU A 90 4.80 -18.56 -19.03
CA LEU A 90 5.43 -17.24 -18.98
C LEU A 90 4.61 -16.21 -19.82
N PRO A 91 4.45 -14.98 -19.32
CA PRO A 91 4.90 -14.46 -18.03
C PRO A 91 3.92 -14.77 -16.89
N TYR A 92 4.45 -14.92 -15.67
CA TYR A 92 3.63 -15.12 -14.47
C TYR A 92 4.28 -14.51 -13.22
N SER A 93 3.46 -14.21 -12.22
CA SER A 93 3.90 -13.89 -10.86
C SER A 93 3.63 -15.07 -9.92
N LYS A 94 4.52 -15.24 -8.94
CA LYS A 94 4.41 -16.24 -7.88
C LYS A 94 4.71 -15.56 -6.56
N VAL A 95 3.82 -15.76 -5.59
CA VAL A 95 3.96 -15.21 -4.24
C VAL A 95 3.82 -16.32 -3.23
N ASN A 96 4.69 -16.34 -2.25
CA ASN A 96 4.56 -17.17 -1.06
C ASN A 96 4.70 -16.28 0.17
N HIS A 97 3.67 -16.22 1.00
CA HIS A 97 3.63 -15.36 2.17
C HIS A 97 3.39 -16.18 3.43
N LEU A 98 4.45 -16.44 4.16
CA LEU A 98 4.41 -17.05 5.49
C LEU A 98 4.22 -15.97 6.56
N LYS A 99 3.33 -16.23 7.51
CA LYS A 99 3.10 -15.37 8.66
C LYS A 99 2.98 -16.22 9.93
N VAL A 100 3.74 -15.86 10.95
CA VAL A 100 3.70 -16.46 12.30
C VAL A 100 3.50 -15.33 13.29
N THR A 101 2.46 -15.43 14.12
CA THR A 101 2.19 -14.42 15.15
C THR A 101 1.80 -15.05 16.47
N THR A 102 2.13 -14.38 17.54
CA THR A 102 1.60 -14.69 18.86
C THR A 102 1.14 -13.44 19.56
N HIS A 103 0.02 -13.52 20.27
CA HIS A 103 -0.50 -12.50 21.16
C HIS A 103 -0.60 -13.08 22.55
N GLN A 104 0.00 -12.39 23.52
CA GLN A 104 -0.01 -12.76 24.93
C GLN A 104 -0.69 -11.67 25.72
N GLN A 105 -1.61 -12.00 26.63
CA GLN A 105 -2.28 -11.05 27.47
C GLN A 105 -2.42 -11.59 28.89
N TYR A 106 -2.14 -10.75 29.85
CA TYR A 106 -2.44 -11.01 31.26
C TYR A 106 -3.26 -9.87 31.85
N ALA A 107 -4.40 -10.22 32.43
CA ALA A 107 -5.31 -9.26 33.05
C ALA A 107 -5.31 -9.43 34.58
N TRP A 108 -4.97 -8.35 35.28
CA TRP A 108 -5.22 -8.14 36.69
C TRP A 108 -6.46 -7.25 36.86
N GLU A 109 -6.85 -6.97 38.08
CA GLU A 109 -8.05 -6.16 38.33
C GLU A 109 -8.08 -4.82 37.61
N ARG A 110 -6.94 -4.12 37.53
CA ARG A 110 -6.82 -2.76 36.95
C ARG A 110 -5.70 -2.61 35.93
N LEU A 111 -4.99 -3.67 35.63
CA LEU A 111 -3.90 -3.67 34.69
C LEU A 111 -4.06 -4.81 33.69
N ILE A 112 -4.02 -4.49 32.41
CA ILE A 112 -3.92 -5.46 31.35
C ILE A 112 -2.58 -5.26 30.65
N LEU A 113 -1.72 -6.27 30.76
CA LEU A 113 -0.46 -6.32 30.01
C LEU A 113 -0.67 -7.20 28.77
N SER A 114 -0.31 -6.69 27.60
CA SER A 114 -0.32 -7.45 26.37
C SER A 114 0.97 -7.31 25.59
N GLY A 115 1.34 -8.36 24.87
CA GLY A 115 2.51 -8.40 24.00
C GLY A 115 2.22 -9.16 22.73
N ASP A 116 2.76 -8.67 21.63
CA ASP A 116 2.66 -9.30 20.32
C ASP A 116 4.07 -9.56 19.80
N LEU A 117 4.28 -10.73 19.20
CA LEU A 117 5.45 -11.02 18.37
C LEU A 117 4.98 -11.51 17.02
N GLY A 118 5.66 -11.07 15.98
CA GLY A 118 5.33 -11.45 14.61
C GLY A 118 6.59 -11.66 13.77
N PHE A 119 6.54 -12.69 12.94
CA PHE A 119 7.45 -12.91 11.84
C PHE A 119 6.67 -13.07 10.55
N GLN A 120 7.11 -12.42 9.49
CA GLN A 120 6.56 -12.57 8.16
C GLN A 120 7.70 -12.70 7.16
N ASN A 121 7.56 -13.64 6.22
CA ASN A 121 8.37 -13.71 5.02
C ASN A 121 7.44 -13.59 3.81
N ASN A 122 7.66 -12.60 2.98
CA ASN A 122 6.97 -12.43 1.70
C ASN A 122 7.98 -12.63 0.58
N HIS A 123 7.91 -13.79 -0.06
CA HIS A 123 8.72 -14.13 -1.21
C HIS A 123 7.87 -13.98 -2.48
N ARG A 124 8.22 -12.98 -3.30
CA ARG A 124 7.55 -12.68 -4.58
C ARG A 124 8.52 -12.83 -5.72
N GLU A 125 8.10 -13.53 -6.77
CA GLU A 125 8.85 -13.69 -8.02
C GLU A 125 7.98 -13.25 -9.20
N GLU A 126 8.61 -12.66 -10.21
CA GLU A 126 8.04 -12.46 -11.54
C GLU A 126 8.93 -13.18 -12.55
N TRP A 127 8.30 -13.96 -13.41
CA TRP A 127 8.95 -14.78 -14.40
C TRP A 127 8.49 -14.37 -15.81
N SER A 128 9.43 -14.05 -16.67
CA SER A 128 9.20 -13.69 -18.06
C SER A 128 10.31 -14.28 -18.91
N ALA A 129 10.01 -14.64 -20.16
CA ALA A 129 11.06 -15.09 -21.05
C ALA A 129 12.17 -14.06 -21.13
N PHE A 130 13.42 -14.49 -20.95
CA PHE A 130 14.54 -13.58 -20.92
C PHE A 130 14.55 -12.64 -22.12
N HIS A 131 14.64 -11.38 -21.85
CA HIS A 131 14.85 -10.33 -22.85
C HIS A 131 15.82 -9.28 -22.28
N THR A 132 16.62 -8.71 -23.13
CA THR A 132 17.54 -7.64 -22.70
C THR A 132 17.15 -6.32 -23.35
N HIS A 133 17.25 -5.26 -22.59
CA HIS A 133 17.08 -3.89 -23.06
C HIS A 133 18.36 -3.33 -23.69
N TYR A 134 19.50 -3.98 -23.47
CA TYR A 134 20.82 -3.42 -23.78
C TYR A 134 21.63 -4.22 -24.81
N GLY A 135 21.08 -5.25 -25.40
CA GLY A 135 21.68 -6.01 -26.49
C GLY A 135 22.95 -6.82 -26.16
N SER A 136 23.63 -6.54 -25.06
CA SER A 136 24.88 -7.21 -24.64
C SER A 136 24.74 -7.98 -23.31
N GLN A 137 23.62 -7.87 -22.65
CA GLN A 137 23.33 -8.58 -21.41
C GLN A 137 23.06 -10.05 -21.73
N PRO A 138 23.85 -11.01 -21.22
CA PRO A 138 23.57 -12.43 -21.38
C PRO A 138 22.42 -12.86 -20.44
N ALA A 139 21.72 -13.92 -20.82
CA ALA A 139 20.79 -14.54 -19.87
C ALA A 139 21.56 -15.10 -18.66
N PRO A 140 21.01 -15.00 -17.43
CA PRO A 140 21.58 -15.63 -16.27
C PRO A 140 21.76 -17.14 -16.47
N GLU A 141 22.85 -17.71 -15.95
CA GLU A 141 23.08 -19.16 -16.00
C GLU A 141 22.06 -19.96 -15.19
N LYS A 142 21.62 -19.36 -14.05
CA LYS A 142 20.60 -19.94 -13.18
C LYS A 142 19.31 -19.14 -13.32
N ASP A 143 18.19 -19.85 -13.48
CA ASP A 143 16.86 -19.25 -13.59
C ASP A 143 16.80 -18.14 -14.65
N PRO A 144 17.12 -18.40 -15.94
CA PRO A 144 17.27 -17.36 -16.95
C PRO A 144 16.01 -16.52 -17.18
N ASP A 145 14.84 -17.09 -16.91
CA ASP A 145 13.55 -16.45 -17.08
C ASP A 145 13.01 -15.80 -15.78
N LYS A 146 13.80 -15.75 -14.69
CA LYS A 146 13.43 -15.04 -13.49
C LYS A 146 13.71 -13.56 -13.68
N GLU A 147 12.65 -12.78 -13.92
CA GLU A 147 12.75 -11.35 -14.16
C GLU A 147 13.05 -10.58 -12.88
N LEU A 148 12.21 -10.77 -11.86
CA LEU A 148 12.30 -10.09 -10.57
C LEU A 148 12.05 -11.07 -9.42
N ALA A 149 12.76 -10.90 -8.32
CA ALA A 149 12.41 -11.54 -7.07
C ALA A 149 12.69 -10.61 -5.88
N PHE A 150 11.77 -10.64 -4.91
CA PHE A 150 11.86 -9.92 -3.65
C PHE A 150 11.66 -10.91 -2.51
N ASP A 151 12.55 -10.90 -1.53
CA ASP A 151 12.45 -11.69 -0.32
C ASP A 151 12.42 -10.75 0.88
N LEU A 152 11.20 -10.39 1.31
CA LEU A 152 10.97 -9.44 2.40
C LEU A 152 10.72 -10.19 3.70
N ASN A 153 11.68 -10.13 4.61
CA ASN A 153 11.56 -10.59 5.98
C ASN A 153 11.16 -9.44 6.90
N THR A 154 10.13 -9.65 7.72
CA THR A 154 9.64 -8.66 8.68
C THR A 154 9.52 -9.30 10.06
N TYR A 155 10.21 -8.72 11.03
CA TYR A 155 10.13 -9.04 12.44
C TYR A 155 9.44 -7.90 13.17
N SER A 156 8.47 -8.20 14.04
CA SER A 156 7.74 -7.20 14.80
C SER A 156 7.54 -7.62 16.24
N ALA A 157 7.58 -6.65 17.14
CA ALA A 157 7.29 -6.85 18.56
C ALA A 157 6.51 -5.65 19.09
N SER A 158 5.55 -5.89 19.98
CA SER A 158 4.89 -4.83 20.73
C SER A 158 4.60 -5.23 22.16
N VAL A 159 4.61 -4.27 23.07
CA VAL A 159 4.19 -4.43 24.48
C VAL A 159 3.30 -3.26 24.86
N LYS A 160 2.16 -3.53 25.49
CA LYS A 160 1.21 -2.51 25.95
C LYS A 160 0.76 -2.82 27.37
N ALA A 161 0.76 -1.79 28.20
CA ALA A 161 0.21 -1.81 29.55
C ALA A 161 -0.99 -0.87 29.61
N ARG A 162 -2.18 -1.42 29.80
CA ARG A 162 -3.44 -0.70 29.90
C ARG A 162 -3.88 -0.65 31.35
N PHE A 163 -3.98 0.56 31.89
CA PHE A 163 -4.37 0.84 33.27
C PHE A 163 -5.80 1.36 33.32
N ILE A 164 -6.66 0.69 34.06
CA ILE A 164 -8.03 1.10 34.33
C ILE A 164 -8.02 1.81 35.68
N GLY A 165 -7.77 3.13 35.65
CA GLY A 165 -7.56 3.92 36.88
C GLY A 165 -8.82 4.12 37.71
N SER A 166 -9.97 4.36 37.03
CA SER A 166 -11.29 4.53 37.65
C SER A 166 -12.37 4.21 36.59
N SER A 167 -13.65 4.34 36.97
CA SER A 167 -14.75 4.26 35.99
C SER A 167 -14.67 5.32 34.88
N SER A 168 -13.91 6.40 35.11
CA SER A 168 -13.83 7.52 34.19
C SER A 168 -12.50 7.61 33.42
N TRP A 169 -11.42 6.98 33.89
CA TRP A 169 -10.09 7.12 33.31
C TRP A 169 -9.47 5.78 32.92
N GLU A 170 -8.92 5.76 31.71
CA GLU A 170 -8.14 4.65 31.17
C GLU A 170 -6.87 5.21 30.52
N HIS A 171 -5.72 4.58 30.80
CA HIS A 171 -4.44 4.94 30.21
C HIS A 171 -3.79 3.69 29.59
N THR A 172 -3.16 3.86 28.44
CA THR A 172 -2.34 2.82 27.82
C THR A 172 -0.96 3.38 27.53
N LEU A 173 0.07 2.72 28.04
CA LEU A 173 1.46 2.92 27.66
C LEU A 173 1.86 1.77 26.74
N GLY A 174 2.58 2.06 25.67
CA GLY A 174 3.02 1.03 24.73
C GLY A 174 4.37 1.33 24.12
N TRP A 175 5.00 0.25 23.72
CA TRP A 175 6.18 0.22 22.89
C TRP A 175 5.95 -0.73 21.73
N ASP A 176 6.45 -0.41 20.53
CA ASP A 176 6.56 -1.33 19.42
C ASP A 176 7.85 -1.13 18.64
N GLY A 177 8.27 -2.19 17.97
CA GLY A 177 9.43 -2.21 17.10
C GLY A 177 9.21 -3.13 15.91
N GLN A 178 9.83 -2.78 14.79
CA GLN A 178 9.82 -3.57 13.56
C GLN A 178 11.20 -3.53 12.90
N HIS A 179 11.63 -4.67 12.38
CA HIS A 179 12.80 -4.78 11.51
C HIS A 179 12.38 -5.46 10.21
N GLN A 180 12.80 -4.89 9.09
CA GLN A 180 12.56 -5.38 7.75
C GLN A 180 13.89 -5.52 7.01
N GLN A 181 14.02 -6.61 6.25
CA GLN A 181 15.10 -6.82 5.29
C GLN A 181 14.48 -7.30 3.99
N ASN A 182 14.79 -6.63 2.89
CA ASN A 182 14.37 -6.98 1.55
C ASN A 182 15.59 -7.29 0.70
N ASP A 183 15.76 -8.55 0.33
CA ASP A 183 16.78 -9.01 -0.61
C ASP A 183 16.14 -9.11 -2.00
N ILE A 184 16.93 -8.81 -3.05
CA ILE A 184 16.46 -8.81 -4.43
C ILE A 184 17.26 -9.77 -5.29
N SER A 185 16.64 -10.30 -6.33
CA SER A 185 17.30 -11.09 -7.38
C SER A 185 16.48 -11.07 -8.67
N GLY A 186 17.03 -11.65 -9.74
CA GLY A 186 16.45 -11.62 -11.09
C GLY A 186 17.35 -10.84 -12.04
N TYR A 187 16.98 -10.79 -13.32
CA TYR A 187 17.76 -10.06 -14.31
C TYR A 187 17.33 -8.58 -14.52
N SER A 188 16.18 -8.20 -13.97
CA SER A 188 15.66 -6.84 -13.96
C SER A 188 15.73 -6.22 -12.55
N PHE A 189 15.64 -4.89 -12.49
CA PHE A 189 15.62 -4.12 -11.26
C PHE A 189 14.33 -3.31 -11.16
N LEU A 190 13.68 -3.30 -9.99
CA LEU A 190 12.50 -2.49 -9.72
C LEU A 190 12.61 -1.72 -8.39
N LEU A 191 13.01 -2.40 -7.32
CA LEU A 191 13.19 -1.83 -5.99
C LEU A 191 14.59 -2.11 -5.48
N PRO A 192 15.20 -1.18 -4.74
CA PRO A 192 16.51 -1.44 -4.14
C PRO A 192 16.42 -2.46 -3.01
N GLU A 193 17.55 -3.14 -2.77
CA GLU A 193 17.77 -3.92 -1.57
C GLU A 193 17.90 -2.99 -0.37
N TYR A 194 17.21 -3.31 0.73
CA TYR A 194 17.22 -2.46 1.92
C TYR A 194 17.01 -3.23 3.21
N HIS A 195 17.44 -2.62 4.29
CA HIS A 195 17.02 -2.96 5.65
C HIS A 195 16.48 -1.72 6.37
N ARG A 196 15.42 -1.91 7.15
CA ARG A 196 14.73 -0.84 7.86
C ARG A 196 14.39 -1.28 9.26
N SER A 197 14.67 -0.42 10.24
CA SER A 197 14.28 -0.63 11.63
C SER A 197 13.47 0.56 12.11
N THR A 198 12.36 0.31 12.79
CA THR A 198 11.54 1.34 13.41
C THR A 198 11.21 0.95 14.83
N THR A 199 11.11 1.92 15.72
CA THR A 199 10.67 1.74 17.10
C THR A 199 9.87 2.95 17.56
N GLY A 200 8.87 2.74 18.41
CA GLY A 200 8.01 3.81 18.88
C GLY A 200 7.52 3.61 20.31
N LEU A 201 7.34 4.72 21.01
CA LEU A 201 6.72 4.79 22.32
C LEU A 201 5.41 5.55 22.23
N LEU A 202 4.37 5.05 22.86
CA LEU A 202 3.05 5.66 22.83
C LEU A 202 2.43 5.76 24.22
N TRP A 203 1.64 6.83 24.40
CA TRP A 203 0.74 7.00 25.52
C TRP A 203 -0.64 7.40 24.99
N LEU A 204 -1.66 6.62 25.35
CA LEU A 204 -3.06 6.89 25.06
C LEU A 204 -3.82 7.11 26.36
N THR A 205 -4.82 7.98 26.33
CA THR A 205 -5.70 8.22 27.47
C THR A 205 -7.14 8.41 26.99
N THR A 206 -8.07 7.89 27.77
CA THR A 206 -9.51 8.11 27.57
C THR A 206 -10.13 8.56 28.88
N TYR A 207 -10.92 9.63 28.80
CA TYR A 207 -11.68 10.21 29.90
C TYR A 207 -13.17 10.19 29.59
N LYS A 208 -13.93 9.52 30.44
CA LYS A 208 -15.40 9.39 30.35
C LYS A 208 -16.03 9.87 31.65
N PRO A 209 -16.26 11.19 31.81
CA PRO A 209 -16.88 11.73 33.05
C PRO A 209 -18.30 11.22 33.27
N ASN A 210 -19.00 10.89 32.20
CA ASN A 210 -20.36 10.38 32.20
C ASN A 210 -20.65 9.59 30.92
N ASN A 211 -21.87 9.10 30.76
CA ASN A 211 -22.31 8.33 29.57
C ASN A 211 -22.55 9.20 28.31
N ILE A 212 -22.49 10.53 28.43
CA ILE A 212 -22.78 11.49 27.35
C ILE A 212 -21.49 11.94 26.67
N LEU A 213 -20.39 12.02 27.42
CA LEU A 213 -19.12 12.59 26.96
C LEU A 213 -17.98 11.59 27.09
N SER A 214 -17.20 11.45 26.03
CA SER A 214 -15.93 10.74 26.02
C SER A 214 -14.89 11.60 25.31
N VAL A 215 -13.76 11.81 25.96
CA VAL A 215 -12.57 12.47 25.41
C VAL A 215 -11.44 11.46 25.36
N SER A 216 -10.79 11.32 24.22
CA SER A 216 -9.62 10.45 24.07
C SER A 216 -8.48 11.23 23.44
N GLY A 217 -7.26 10.95 23.89
CA GLY A 217 -6.07 11.56 23.33
C GLY A 217 -4.90 10.61 23.36
N GLY A 218 -3.91 10.85 22.52
CA GLY A 218 -2.69 10.09 22.48
C GLY A 218 -1.55 10.84 21.88
N VAL A 219 -0.36 10.49 22.32
CA VAL A 219 0.91 10.96 21.76
C VAL A 219 1.81 9.76 21.50
N ARG A 220 2.60 9.86 20.46
CA ARG A 220 3.57 8.84 20.07
C ARG A 220 4.80 9.51 19.50
N TYR A 221 5.97 8.98 19.84
CA TYR A 221 7.23 9.31 19.20
C TYR A 221 7.82 8.06 18.57
N ASP A 222 8.25 8.19 17.33
CA ASP A 222 8.86 7.12 16.56
C ASP A 222 10.26 7.51 16.10
N TYR A 223 11.14 6.51 16.11
CA TYR A 223 12.46 6.58 15.52
C TYR A 223 12.61 5.49 14.47
N GLY A 224 13.14 5.85 13.32
CA GLY A 224 13.38 4.95 12.20
C GLY A 224 14.77 5.10 11.61
N TYR A 225 15.30 3.98 11.16
CA TYR A 225 16.53 3.90 10.38
C TYR A 225 16.25 3.11 9.10
N ILE A 226 16.83 3.55 7.98
CA ILE A 226 16.83 2.82 6.72
C ILE A 226 18.23 2.84 6.12
N GLY A 227 18.71 1.65 5.73
CA GLY A 227 19.92 1.44 4.93
C GLY A 227 19.55 0.82 3.60
N ILE A 228 19.96 1.42 2.49
CA ILE A 228 19.69 1.01 1.13
C ILE A 228 21.00 0.69 0.45
N SER A 229 21.07 -0.43 -0.25
CA SER A 229 22.24 -0.86 -1.02
C SER A 229 22.27 -0.17 -2.39
N SER A 230 23.45 0.19 -2.87
CA SER A 230 23.62 0.60 -4.26
C SER A 230 23.52 -0.59 -5.19
N HIS A 231 22.94 -0.37 -6.36
CA HIS A 231 22.85 -1.37 -7.43
C HIS A 231 23.34 -0.76 -8.74
N GLU A 232 24.48 -1.27 -9.26
CA GLU A 232 25.06 -0.85 -10.52
C GLU A 232 24.65 -1.79 -11.65
N ASP A 233 24.10 -1.24 -12.73
CA ASP A 233 23.85 -1.97 -13.97
C ASP A 233 25.05 -1.83 -14.92
N VAL A 234 25.94 -2.80 -14.84
CA VAL A 234 27.15 -2.84 -15.67
C VAL A 234 26.86 -2.95 -17.16
N TYR A 235 25.76 -3.61 -17.54
CA TYR A 235 25.36 -3.77 -18.94
C TYR A 235 24.79 -2.48 -19.50
N LEU A 236 24.08 -1.71 -18.69
CA LEU A 236 23.62 -0.37 -19.04
C LEU A 236 24.80 0.57 -19.26
N ALA A 237 25.80 0.54 -18.39
CA ALA A 237 27.01 1.36 -18.55
C ALA A 237 27.71 1.07 -19.88
N ASP A 238 27.89 -0.19 -20.24
CA ASP A 238 28.47 -0.61 -21.50
C ASP A 238 27.62 -0.23 -22.73
N TYR A 239 26.31 -0.33 -22.60
CA TYR A 239 25.37 0.11 -23.64
C TYR A 239 25.50 1.60 -23.91
N LEU A 240 25.44 2.45 -22.88
CA LEU A 240 25.54 3.90 -22.99
C LEU A 240 26.90 4.32 -23.59
N ARG A 241 27.98 3.64 -23.20
CA ARG A 241 29.33 3.89 -23.75
C ARG A 241 29.36 3.58 -25.24
N LYS A 242 28.75 2.48 -25.70
CA LYS A 242 28.62 2.12 -27.12
C LYS A 242 27.78 3.12 -27.90
N GLN A 243 26.81 3.78 -27.23
CA GLN A 243 25.99 4.84 -27.85
C GLN A 243 26.70 6.19 -27.91
N GLY A 244 27.92 6.31 -27.34
CA GLY A 244 28.73 7.53 -27.40
C GLY A 244 28.42 8.52 -26.28
N TYR A 245 27.74 8.13 -25.21
CA TYR A 245 27.54 8.98 -24.02
C TYR A 245 28.86 9.17 -23.26
N GLY A 246 29.05 10.37 -22.69
CA GLY A 246 30.21 10.68 -21.86
C GLY A 246 30.14 10.00 -20.48
N GLU A 247 31.30 9.78 -19.84
CA GLU A 247 31.37 9.06 -18.55
C GLU A 247 30.56 9.74 -17.45
N GLU A 248 30.43 11.06 -17.43
CA GLU A 248 29.57 11.78 -16.46
C GLU A 248 28.12 11.40 -16.61
N GLN A 249 27.64 11.27 -17.83
CA GLN A 249 26.27 10.88 -18.12
C GLN A 249 26.05 9.39 -17.85
N ILE A 250 27.03 8.53 -18.17
CA ILE A 250 27.01 7.11 -17.85
C ILE A 250 26.93 6.93 -16.33
N ASP A 251 27.73 7.68 -15.57
CA ASP A 251 27.76 7.60 -14.11
C ASP A 251 26.42 8.00 -13.47
N LEU A 252 25.67 8.90 -14.10
CA LEU A 252 24.33 9.30 -13.65
C LEU A 252 23.29 8.17 -13.82
N TYR A 253 23.39 7.38 -14.90
CA TYR A 253 22.35 6.41 -15.26
C TYR A 253 22.66 4.96 -14.89
N LYS A 254 23.93 4.58 -14.77
CA LYS A 254 24.32 3.18 -14.48
C LYS A 254 23.89 2.66 -13.10
N TRP A 255 23.61 3.57 -12.16
CA TRP A 255 23.16 3.22 -10.82
C TRP A 255 21.63 3.16 -10.77
N ASN A 256 21.07 1.96 -10.68
CA ASN A 256 19.63 1.77 -10.46
C ASN A 256 19.21 2.16 -9.04
N SER A 257 20.14 2.16 -8.09
CA SER A 257 20.00 2.78 -6.78
C SER A 257 21.33 3.23 -6.24
N HIS A 258 21.31 4.32 -5.48
CA HIS A 258 22.47 4.78 -4.70
C HIS A 258 22.40 4.25 -3.27
N SER A 259 23.58 4.08 -2.64
CA SER A 259 23.61 3.76 -1.21
C SER A 259 23.11 4.92 -0.39
N VAL A 260 22.10 4.66 0.46
CA VAL A 260 21.50 5.65 1.36
C VAL A 260 21.49 5.09 2.78
N ARG A 261 21.80 5.94 3.77
CA ARG A 261 21.67 5.62 5.20
C ARG A 261 21.07 6.82 5.90
N GLU A 262 19.78 6.68 6.27
CA GLU A 262 19.05 7.80 6.85
C GLU A 262 18.38 7.41 8.15
N HIS A 263 18.25 8.41 9.02
CA HIS A 263 17.61 8.34 10.32
C HIS A 263 16.48 9.33 10.37
N PHE A 264 15.35 8.89 10.90
CA PHE A 264 14.15 9.71 11.02
C PHE A 264 13.65 9.66 12.47
N GLY A 265 13.21 10.79 12.96
CA GLY A 265 12.51 10.88 14.25
C GLY A 265 11.34 11.82 14.10
N ASP A 266 10.14 11.40 14.50
CA ASP A 266 8.97 12.24 14.41
C ASP A 266 7.93 11.84 15.47
N TYR A 267 6.97 12.74 15.71
CA TYR A 267 5.89 12.51 16.66
C TYR A 267 4.54 12.55 15.97
N SER A 268 3.61 11.78 16.48
CA SER A 268 2.20 11.86 16.15
C SER A 268 1.38 12.09 17.41
N PHE A 269 0.21 12.69 17.23
CA PHE A 269 -0.77 12.82 18.29
C PHE A 269 -2.18 12.79 17.72
N SER A 270 -3.14 12.50 18.60
CA SER A 270 -4.56 12.59 18.29
C SER A 270 -5.34 13.08 19.50
N LEU A 271 -6.41 13.84 19.25
CA LEU A 271 -7.40 14.24 20.25
C LEU A 271 -8.78 14.03 19.64
N GLY A 272 -9.61 13.25 20.33
CA GLY A 272 -10.97 12.92 19.91
C GLY A 272 -11.99 13.23 20.99
N LEU A 273 -13.15 13.69 20.57
CA LEU A 273 -14.30 13.95 21.41
C LEU A 273 -15.53 13.23 20.83
N VAL A 274 -16.25 12.51 21.68
CA VAL A 274 -17.56 11.94 21.36
C VAL A 274 -18.57 12.53 22.34
N TRP A 275 -19.62 13.13 21.78
CA TRP A 275 -20.70 13.73 22.56
C TRP A 275 -22.05 13.15 22.10
N THR A 276 -22.77 12.52 23.03
CA THR A 276 -24.05 11.83 22.80
C THR A 276 -25.08 12.37 23.80
N PRO A 277 -25.58 13.62 23.60
CA PRO A 277 -26.50 14.24 24.55
C PRO A 277 -27.85 13.52 24.68
N SER A 278 -28.22 12.74 23.66
CA SER A 278 -29.42 11.91 23.68
C SER A 278 -29.23 10.72 22.73
N VAL A 279 -30.15 9.78 22.74
CA VAL A 279 -30.16 8.63 21.82
C VAL A 279 -30.33 9.01 20.35
N GLN A 280 -30.84 10.22 20.10
CA GLN A 280 -31.03 10.76 18.75
C GLN A 280 -29.79 11.44 18.18
N HIS A 281 -28.93 12.00 19.02
CA HIS A 281 -27.84 12.85 18.61
C HIS A 281 -26.48 12.26 19.00
N MET A 282 -25.60 12.13 18.04
CA MET A 282 -24.19 11.78 18.26
C MET A 282 -23.31 12.72 17.45
N MET A 283 -22.35 13.33 18.09
CA MET A 283 -21.32 14.15 17.48
C MET A 283 -19.94 13.60 17.82
N LYS A 284 -19.06 13.52 16.82
CA LYS A 284 -17.65 13.16 16.98
C LYS A 284 -16.80 14.24 16.32
N VAL A 285 -15.69 14.56 16.95
CA VAL A 285 -14.65 15.45 16.38
C VAL A 285 -13.30 14.84 16.71
N ASN A 286 -12.43 14.77 15.72
CA ASN A 286 -11.05 14.37 15.90
C ASN A 286 -10.12 15.37 15.25
N ILE A 287 -8.97 15.57 15.87
CA ILE A 287 -7.82 16.26 15.27
C ILE A 287 -6.57 15.43 15.56
N GLY A 288 -5.70 15.29 14.57
CA GLY A 288 -4.48 14.55 14.74
C GLY A 288 -3.38 15.01 13.80
N ARG A 289 -2.15 14.73 14.20
CA ARG A 289 -0.97 14.82 13.37
C ARG A 289 -0.41 13.42 13.17
N SER A 290 -0.16 13.07 11.93
CA SER A 290 0.48 11.82 11.52
C SER A 290 1.75 12.11 10.72
N PHE A 291 2.60 11.10 10.60
CA PHE A 291 3.77 11.15 9.73
C PHE A 291 3.99 9.78 9.07
N ARG A 292 4.76 9.79 7.99
CA ARG A 292 5.22 8.60 7.28
C ARG A 292 6.70 8.75 6.93
N LEU A 293 7.48 7.74 7.19
CA LEU A 293 8.88 7.70 6.76
C LEU A 293 8.95 7.42 5.25
N PRO A 294 9.89 8.02 4.51
CA PRO A 294 10.09 7.73 3.11
C PRO A 294 10.39 6.25 2.85
N GLY A 295 9.93 5.73 1.72
CA GLY A 295 10.22 4.38 1.27
C GLY A 295 11.60 4.27 0.61
N ALA A 296 12.08 3.04 0.43
CA ALA A 296 13.39 2.80 -0.19
C ALA A 296 13.46 3.32 -1.64
N ASN A 297 12.39 3.13 -2.42
CA ASN A 297 12.27 3.65 -3.77
C ASN A 297 12.20 5.18 -3.80
N GLU A 298 11.51 5.80 -2.83
CA GLU A 298 11.41 7.26 -2.73
C GLU A 298 12.77 7.92 -2.46
N LEU A 299 13.65 7.22 -1.73
CA LEU A 299 14.97 7.72 -1.37
C LEU A 299 16.05 7.43 -2.42
N ALA A 300 16.00 6.29 -3.11
CA ALA A 300 17.16 5.79 -3.83
C ALA A 300 16.89 5.21 -5.23
N ALA A 301 15.64 5.07 -5.68
CA ALA A 301 15.37 4.56 -7.02
C ALA A 301 15.98 5.44 -8.10
N ASN A 302 16.55 4.83 -9.16
CA ASN A 302 17.00 5.52 -10.36
C ASN A 302 16.95 4.55 -11.54
N GLY A 303 15.77 4.35 -12.09
CA GLY A 303 15.60 3.38 -13.16
C GLY A 303 14.22 3.42 -13.81
N VAL A 304 14.08 2.64 -14.87
CA VAL A 304 12.83 2.55 -15.61
C VAL A 304 11.89 1.56 -14.94
N HIS A 305 10.72 2.03 -14.57
CA HIS A 305 9.60 1.17 -14.22
C HIS A 305 8.91 0.70 -15.51
N HIS A 306 9.28 -0.47 -16.00
CA HIS A 306 8.87 -0.96 -17.31
C HIS A 306 7.34 -1.04 -17.47
N GLY A 307 6.60 -1.36 -16.44
CA GLY A 307 5.12 -1.40 -16.50
C GLY A 307 4.45 -0.03 -16.72
N THR A 308 5.16 1.07 -16.45
CA THR A 308 4.64 2.45 -16.62
C THR A 308 5.44 3.27 -17.62
N PHE A 309 6.56 2.75 -18.13
CA PHE A 309 7.50 3.44 -19.04
C PHE A 309 7.99 4.79 -18.48
N ARG A 310 8.12 4.88 -17.16
CA ARG A 310 8.63 6.07 -16.46
C ARG A 310 10.03 5.80 -15.95
N HIS A 311 10.91 6.78 -16.09
CA HIS A 311 12.16 6.77 -15.36
C HIS A 311 11.90 7.43 -14.00
N GLU A 312 11.96 6.67 -12.93
CA GLU A 312 11.72 7.14 -11.58
C GLU A 312 13.03 7.42 -10.86
N GLN A 313 13.15 8.61 -10.27
CA GLN A 313 14.29 9.03 -9.47
C GLN A 313 13.87 9.30 -8.03
N GLY A 314 14.57 8.66 -7.09
CA GLY A 314 14.47 8.94 -5.66
C GLY A 314 15.22 10.23 -5.29
N ASP A 315 14.97 10.68 -4.08
CA ASP A 315 15.66 11.82 -3.48
C ASP A 315 16.05 11.46 -2.03
N ALA A 316 17.36 11.26 -1.82
CA ALA A 316 17.90 10.93 -0.49
C ALA A 316 17.70 12.05 0.54
N SER A 317 17.39 13.28 0.10
CA SER A 317 17.14 14.42 0.99
C SER A 317 15.72 14.51 1.52
N LEU A 318 14.81 13.62 1.11
CA LEU A 318 13.43 13.60 1.56
C LEU A 318 13.34 13.46 3.08
N LYS A 319 12.47 14.29 3.66
CA LYS A 319 12.09 14.20 5.08
C LYS A 319 10.82 13.40 5.25
N SER A 320 10.49 13.03 6.49
CA SER A 320 9.21 12.39 6.80
C SER A 320 8.05 13.18 6.20
N GLU A 321 7.10 12.48 5.57
CA GLU A 321 5.82 13.07 5.22
C GLU A 321 5.06 13.39 6.49
N GLN A 322 4.46 14.58 6.59
CA GLN A 322 3.75 15.06 7.78
C GLN A 322 2.40 15.59 7.39
N GLY A 323 1.38 15.03 8.01
CA GLY A 323 0.00 15.41 7.76
C GLY A 323 -0.76 15.75 9.04
N TRP A 324 -1.62 16.74 8.96
CA TRP A 324 -2.64 17.08 9.93
C TRP A 324 -4.00 16.73 9.38
N GLN A 325 -4.85 16.17 10.20
CA GLN A 325 -6.20 15.84 9.83
C GLN A 325 -7.16 16.31 10.91
N MET A 326 -8.24 16.92 10.46
CA MET A 326 -9.41 17.20 11.30
C MET A 326 -10.62 16.58 10.64
N ASP A 327 -11.38 15.81 11.38
CA ASP A 327 -12.63 15.22 10.94
C ASP A 327 -13.72 15.42 12.01
N ALA A 328 -14.94 15.58 11.53
CA ALA A 328 -16.11 15.62 12.37
C ALA A 328 -17.19 14.70 11.79
N SER A 329 -18.05 14.20 12.64
CA SER A 329 -19.28 13.55 12.19
C SER A 329 -20.43 13.91 13.10
N TYR A 330 -21.58 14.20 12.49
CA TYR A 330 -22.84 14.40 13.19
C TYR A 330 -23.87 13.41 12.68
N ASN A 331 -24.46 12.66 13.59
CA ASN A 331 -25.48 11.67 13.31
C ASN A 331 -26.76 12.05 14.05
N LEU A 332 -27.85 12.20 13.31
CA LEU A 332 -29.19 12.40 13.82
C LEU A 332 -30.05 11.18 13.49
N ARG A 333 -30.80 10.66 14.48
CA ARG A 333 -31.83 9.62 14.31
C ARG A 333 -33.12 10.11 14.90
N TYR A 334 -34.12 10.34 14.06
CA TYR A 334 -35.39 10.90 14.50
C TYR A 334 -36.57 10.29 13.69
N HIS A 335 -37.50 9.59 14.35
CA HIS A 335 -38.70 9.04 13.75
C HIS A 335 -38.53 8.37 12.39
N GLY A 336 -37.57 7.41 12.28
CA GLY A 336 -37.26 6.69 11.03
C GLY A 336 -36.39 7.45 10.02
N LEU A 337 -36.06 8.72 10.31
CA LEU A 337 -35.08 9.49 9.55
C LEU A 337 -33.68 9.32 10.18
N SER A 338 -32.67 9.01 9.37
CA SER A 338 -31.27 9.03 9.77
C SER A 338 -30.51 9.96 8.85
N VAL A 339 -29.86 10.97 9.44
CA VAL A 339 -28.98 11.92 8.73
C VAL A 339 -27.58 11.80 9.29
N SER A 340 -26.59 11.71 8.40
CA SER A 340 -25.17 11.71 8.74
C SER A 340 -24.45 12.73 7.90
N VAL A 341 -23.62 13.55 8.55
CA VAL A 341 -22.72 14.51 7.87
C VAL A 341 -21.32 14.32 8.40
N SER A 342 -20.35 14.13 7.51
CA SER A 342 -18.97 13.82 7.90
C SER A 342 -17.97 14.63 7.07
N PRO A 343 -17.70 15.90 7.45
CA PRO A 343 -16.65 16.69 6.86
C PRO A 343 -15.28 16.24 7.37
N PHE A 344 -14.27 16.35 6.50
CA PHE A 344 -12.88 16.27 6.90
C PHE A 344 -12.01 17.26 6.14
N VAL A 345 -10.88 17.58 6.72
CA VAL A 345 -9.79 18.32 6.09
C VAL A 345 -8.47 17.69 6.49
N SER A 346 -7.60 17.49 5.51
CA SER A 346 -6.23 17.03 5.72
C SER A 346 -5.28 17.99 5.02
N TRP A 347 -4.26 18.47 5.73
CA TRP A 347 -3.20 19.27 5.14
C TRP A 347 -1.84 18.67 5.47
N PHE A 348 -0.95 18.72 4.50
CA PHE A 348 0.39 18.17 4.59
C PHE A 348 1.39 19.31 4.45
N SER A 349 2.37 19.34 5.36
CA SER A 349 3.52 20.24 5.23
C SER A 349 4.60 19.65 4.33
N ASN A 350 4.58 18.34 4.13
CA ASN A 350 5.51 17.61 3.28
C ASN A 350 4.84 16.33 2.76
N TYR A 351 4.04 16.45 1.69
CA TYR A 351 3.42 15.31 1.01
C TYR A 351 4.41 14.77 -0.03
N ILE A 352 4.78 13.49 0.07
CA ILE A 352 5.73 12.87 -0.85
C ILE A 352 4.98 12.30 -2.05
N PHE A 353 5.37 12.72 -3.25
CA PHE A 353 4.77 12.27 -4.49
C PHE A 353 5.78 12.24 -5.64
N LEU A 354 5.41 11.55 -6.71
CA LEU A 354 6.22 11.43 -7.92
C LEU A 354 5.86 12.55 -8.90
N ARG A 355 6.80 13.49 -9.13
CA ARG A 355 6.62 14.67 -9.95
C ARG A 355 7.30 14.52 -11.31
N PRO A 356 6.64 14.82 -12.45
CA PRO A 356 7.30 14.91 -13.74
C PRO A 356 8.30 16.08 -13.75
N THR A 357 9.51 15.84 -14.27
CA THR A 357 10.58 16.86 -14.35
C THR A 357 10.50 17.69 -15.63
N GLY A 358 9.82 17.20 -16.66
CA GLY A 358 9.88 17.77 -18.01
C GLY A 358 11.04 17.25 -18.86
N GLU A 359 11.98 16.52 -18.26
CA GLU A 359 13.13 15.94 -18.93
C GLU A 359 12.82 14.53 -19.43
N TRP A 360 13.48 14.13 -20.52
CA TRP A 360 13.35 12.78 -21.08
C TRP A 360 14.54 11.93 -20.71
N SER A 361 14.28 10.69 -20.37
CA SER A 361 15.33 9.71 -20.10
C SER A 361 16.05 9.30 -21.38
N VAL A 362 17.35 9.03 -21.27
CA VAL A 362 18.14 8.44 -22.35
C VAL A 362 18.05 6.91 -22.38
N LEU A 363 17.39 6.31 -21.37
CA LEU A 363 17.26 4.85 -21.27
C LEU A 363 16.28 4.31 -22.29
N PRO A 364 16.55 3.15 -22.91
CA PRO A 364 15.60 2.51 -23.81
C PRO A 364 14.30 2.14 -23.07
N HIS A 365 13.22 2.13 -23.83
CA HIS A 365 11.86 1.81 -23.33
C HIS A 365 11.40 2.67 -22.17
N SER A 366 11.96 3.86 -22.03
CA SER A 366 11.55 4.85 -21.03
C SER A 366 10.92 6.08 -21.68
N GLY A 367 10.25 6.87 -20.86
CA GLY A 367 9.68 8.14 -21.26
C GLY A 367 10.28 9.30 -20.45
N GLN A 368 9.41 10.12 -19.93
CA GLN A 368 9.79 11.26 -19.10
C GLN A 368 10.36 10.79 -17.75
N ILE A 369 11.30 11.59 -17.24
CA ILE A 369 11.85 11.43 -15.90
C ILE A 369 10.87 11.99 -14.88
N TYR A 370 10.61 11.20 -13.84
CA TYR A 370 9.82 11.58 -12.69
C TYR A 370 10.71 11.51 -11.44
N ARG A 371 10.61 12.50 -10.57
CA ARG A 371 11.39 12.55 -9.32
C ARG A 371 10.46 12.58 -8.13
N TYR A 372 10.78 11.80 -7.11
CA TYR A 372 10.12 11.89 -5.81
C TYR A 372 10.47 13.24 -5.16
N THR A 373 9.46 13.92 -4.65
CA THR A 373 9.61 15.25 -4.02
C THR A 373 8.57 15.44 -2.93
N GLY A 374 8.85 16.32 -1.98
CA GLY A 374 7.90 16.75 -0.98
C GLY A 374 7.27 18.08 -1.35
N ALA A 375 5.99 18.25 -1.08
CA ALA A 375 5.27 19.52 -1.25
C ALA A 375 4.16 19.69 -0.21
N GLU A 376 3.70 20.92 -0.03
CA GLU A 376 2.49 21.19 0.71
C GLU A 376 1.25 20.73 -0.06
N ALA A 377 0.29 20.10 0.63
CA ALA A 377 -0.95 19.64 0.04
C ALA A 377 -2.13 19.83 0.98
N LEU A 378 -3.30 20.10 0.42
CA LEU A 378 -4.56 20.27 1.16
C LEU A 378 -5.68 19.47 0.49
N PHE A 379 -6.35 18.63 1.28
CA PHE A 379 -7.52 17.86 0.86
C PHE A 379 -8.69 18.14 1.79
N ALA A 380 -9.87 18.41 1.25
CA ALA A 380 -11.09 18.61 2.02
C ALA A 380 -12.29 17.97 1.31
N LEU A 381 -13.17 17.35 2.09
CA LEU A 381 -14.39 16.72 1.59
C LEU A 381 -15.50 16.78 2.64
N ILE A 382 -16.75 16.96 2.19
CA ILE A 382 -17.95 16.82 3.00
C ILE A 382 -18.78 15.68 2.42
N VAL A 383 -18.99 14.62 3.20
CA VAL A 383 -19.80 13.46 2.81
C VAL A 383 -21.15 13.56 3.51
N PRO A 384 -22.24 13.91 2.82
CA PRO A 384 -23.60 13.82 3.35
C PRO A 384 -24.15 12.42 3.16
N GLY A 385 -24.84 11.89 4.16
CA GLY A 385 -25.61 10.63 4.08
C GLY A 385 -27.00 10.83 4.64
N ILE A 386 -28.04 10.60 3.86
CA ILE A 386 -29.43 10.62 4.29
C ILE A 386 -30.05 9.26 4.04
N LYS A 387 -30.47 8.57 5.10
CA LYS A 387 -31.25 7.34 5.01
C LYS A 387 -32.62 7.58 5.63
N LYS A 388 -33.68 7.39 4.85
CA LYS A 388 -35.06 7.38 5.34
C LYS A 388 -35.50 5.93 5.50
N LEU A 389 -35.67 5.45 6.73
CA LEU A 389 -36.31 4.18 7.00
C LEU A 389 -37.82 4.41 6.88
N LEU A 390 -38.43 4.05 5.76
CA LEU A 390 -39.89 3.90 5.65
C LEU A 390 -40.26 2.61 6.36
N GLN A 391 -40.70 2.69 7.61
CA GLN A 391 -41.51 1.63 8.23
C GLN A 391 -42.92 1.73 7.64
N LEU A 392 -43.16 1.05 6.52
CA LEU A 392 -44.51 0.72 6.09
C LEU A 392 -44.99 -0.41 6.98
N HIS A 393 -45.96 -0.14 7.85
CA HIS A 393 -46.73 -1.14 8.54
C HIS A 393 -47.47 -1.99 7.50
N GLY A 394 -47.06 -3.25 7.35
CA GLY A 394 -47.87 -4.29 6.72
C GLY A 394 -47.51 -4.75 5.32
N ILE A 395 -46.27 -4.62 4.85
CA ILE A 395 -45.84 -5.32 3.61
C ILE A 395 -44.60 -6.18 3.90
N ALA A 396 -44.74 -7.45 3.62
CA ALA A 396 -43.69 -8.46 3.79
C ALA A 396 -42.42 -8.10 3.01
N ALA A 397 -41.29 -8.44 3.60
CA ALA A 397 -39.96 -8.27 3.00
C ALA A 397 -39.89 -9.09 1.71
N GLY A 398 -39.92 -8.40 0.58
CA GLY A 398 -39.66 -8.90 -0.75
C GLY A 398 -39.12 -7.76 -1.59
N GLU A 399 -37.87 -7.87 -1.95
CA GLU A 399 -37.18 -7.14 -3.02
C GLU A 399 -37.37 -5.61 -3.10
N LEU A 400 -36.52 -4.89 -2.44
CA LEU A 400 -36.16 -3.53 -2.86
C LEU A 400 -34.65 -3.48 -3.12
N HIS A 401 -34.28 -3.67 -4.36
CA HIS A 401 -33.04 -3.13 -4.92
C HIS A 401 -33.18 -1.62 -4.90
N SER A 402 -32.51 -0.94 -3.97
CA SER A 402 -32.38 0.50 -3.96
C SER A 402 -30.96 0.90 -4.30
N GLU A 403 -30.66 0.95 -5.57
CA GLU A 403 -29.61 1.81 -6.09
C GLU A 403 -30.22 3.18 -6.39
N GLU A 404 -30.11 4.08 -5.44
CA GLU A 404 -30.00 5.52 -5.71
C GLU A 404 -29.33 6.16 -4.49
N THR A 405 -28.02 5.92 -4.38
CA THR A 405 -27.15 6.77 -3.56
C THR A 405 -26.77 7.94 -4.45
N VAL A 406 -27.45 9.07 -4.30
CA VAL A 406 -26.98 10.34 -4.87
C VAL A 406 -25.64 10.64 -4.21
N ARG A 407 -24.57 10.28 -4.89
CA ARG A 407 -23.20 10.69 -4.58
C ARG A 407 -22.93 12.01 -5.28
N GLU A 408 -23.35 13.10 -4.72
CA GLU A 408 -22.73 14.39 -5.04
C GLU A 408 -21.49 14.55 -4.13
N ASN A 409 -20.37 14.04 -4.60
CA ASN A 409 -19.07 14.30 -4.00
C ASN A 409 -18.61 15.69 -4.43
N HIS A 410 -18.87 16.71 -3.63
CA HIS A 410 -18.27 18.02 -3.81
C HIS A 410 -16.88 18.02 -3.14
N MET A 411 -15.84 17.79 -3.93
CA MET A 411 -14.48 18.04 -3.52
C MET A 411 -14.20 19.53 -3.64
N ILE A 412 -14.13 20.21 -2.50
CA ILE A 412 -13.79 21.64 -2.45
C ILE A 412 -12.26 21.73 -2.33
N LEU A 413 -11.62 22.11 -3.43
CA LEU A 413 -10.21 22.46 -3.46
C LEU A 413 -10.06 23.93 -3.11
N LEU A 414 -9.46 24.22 -1.96
CA LEU A 414 -9.14 25.58 -1.56
C LEU A 414 -7.79 26.00 -2.15
N GLU A 415 -7.74 27.14 -2.82
CA GLU A 415 -6.50 27.71 -3.33
C GLU A 415 -5.51 28.03 -2.18
N PRO A 416 -4.19 27.75 -2.36
CA PRO A 416 -3.40 27.91 -3.58
C PRO A 416 -3.07 26.59 -4.35
N CYS A 417 -3.71 25.48 -4.04
CA CYS A 417 -3.42 24.17 -4.65
C CYS A 417 -4.17 23.87 -5.96
N ALA A 418 -4.93 24.84 -6.51
CA ALA A 418 -5.75 24.61 -7.72
C ALA A 418 -4.95 24.18 -8.97
N HIS A 419 -3.67 24.53 -9.07
CA HIS A 419 -2.80 24.06 -10.16
C HIS A 419 -2.38 22.61 -9.99
N PHE A 420 -2.21 22.15 -8.76
CA PHE A 420 -1.78 20.81 -8.42
C PHE A 420 -2.91 19.78 -8.55
N ALA A 421 -4.12 20.18 -8.16
CA ALA A 421 -5.30 19.32 -8.27
C ALA A 421 -5.76 19.06 -9.72
N LYS A 422 -5.57 20.03 -10.63
CA LYS A 422 -5.78 19.81 -12.06
C LYS A 422 -4.82 18.78 -12.65
N SER A 423 -3.61 18.68 -12.11
CA SER A 423 -2.63 17.67 -12.49
C SER A 423 -2.98 16.27 -11.95
N LEU A 424 -3.56 16.18 -10.74
CA LEU A 424 -4.02 14.92 -10.15
C LEU A 424 -5.34 14.42 -10.76
N ALA A 425 -6.28 15.30 -11.07
CA ALA A 425 -7.52 14.92 -11.77
C ALA A 425 -7.26 14.36 -13.17
N GLY A 426 -6.23 14.84 -13.88
CA GLY A 426 -5.79 14.27 -15.15
C GLY A 426 -5.12 12.89 -15.05
N ILE A 427 -4.79 12.42 -13.83
CA ILE A 427 -4.21 11.08 -13.60
C ILE A 427 -5.30 10.01 -13.33
N VAL A 428 -6.51 10.43 -12.96
CA VAL A 428 -7.63 9.52 -12.62
C VAL A 428 -8.53 9.23 -13.82
N GLU A 429 -8.36 9.92 -14.96
CA GLU A 429 -9.13 9.70 -16.19
C GLU A 429 -8.40 8.85 -17.26
N TYR A 430 -7.41 8.03 -16.87
CA TYR A 430 -6.80 7.07 -17.78
C TYR A 430 -6.77 5.66 -17.18
#